data_b77c4c91d1dfdc2e89aa24f8e1f608b8
#
_entry.id   b77c4c91d1dfdc2e89aa24f8e1f608b8
#
_cell.length_a   1.000
_cell.length_b   1.000
_cell.length_c   1.000
_cell.angle_alpha   90.00
_cell.angle_beta   90.00
_cell.angle_gamma   90.00
#
_symmetry.space_group_name_H-M   'P 1'
#
loop_
_entity.id
_entity.type
_entity.pdbx_description
1 polymer ?
#
loop_
_entity_poly.entity_id
_entity_poly.type
_entity_poly.pdbx_seq_one_letter_code
_entity_poly.pdbx_strand_id
1 'polypeptide(L)'
;WTFVMNKEDVATTLFQEFLLKTIRNTLLDEFGEQILALYDTLASVPLIVTSTLLQKDSSDWFDNIETPEKETRDDIIRKSLLDAINSLQGKLGGDVKEWQWGRLHKVEFTHVFGSHSLLRKIFNIGPFPVGGSHSTVNKGDYRLAAPFVNTVGPSTRQIFDLSDVNNTKAVTPPGQS
;
A
#
# COMPACT_ATOMS: atom_id res chain seq x y z
N TRP A 1 11.28 2.70 -13.70
CA TRP A 1 10.51 1.90 -12.76
C TRP A 1 11.01 0.46 -12.76
N THR A 2 11.57 0.01 -11.64
CA THR A 2 12.19 -1.33 -11.52
C THR A 2 11.22 -2.39 -10.97
N PHE A 3 10.03 -2.01 -10.54
CA PHE A 3 9.02 -2.85 -9.86
C PHE A 3 9.51 -3.52 -8.55
N VAL A 4 10.64 -3.10 -8.01
CA VAL A 4 11.21 -3.71 -6.79
C VAL A 4 10.64 -3.09 -5.52
N MET A 5 10.32 -1.80 -5.55
CA MET A 5 9.77 -1.04 -4.41
C MET A 5 10.65 -1.14 -3.16
N ASN A 6 11.89 -0.65 -3.26
CA ASN A 6 12.81 -0.64 -2.12
C ASN A 6 12.35 0.36 -1.05
N LYS A 7 12.77 0.12 0.19
CA LYS A 7 12.42 1.00 1.32
C LYS A 7 13.01 2.41 1.21
N GLU A 8 14.04 2.61 0.39
CA GLU A 8 14.65 3.89 0.09
C GLU A 8 13.96 4.65 -1.05
N ASP A 9 13.05 4.02 -1.79
CA ASP A 9 12.45 4.58 -3.00
C ASP A 9 11.41 5.67 -2.66
N VAL A 10 11.63 6.85 -3.20
CA VAL A 10 10.69 7.98 -3.14
C VAL A 10 9.51 7.78 -4.10
N ALA A 11 9.79 7.31 -5.31
CA ALA A 11 8.76 7.08 -6.32
C ALA A 11 7.72 6.05 -5.88
N THR A 12 8.15 5.03 -5.13
CA THR A 12 7.25 4.05 -4.53
C THR A 12 6.26 4.69 -3.57
N THR A 13 6.73 5.57 -2.69
CA THR A 13 5.87 6.28 -1.73
C THR A 13 4.83 7.14 -2.42
N LEU A 14 5.26 7.92 -3.42
CA LEU A 14 4.34 8.76 -4.20
C LEU A 14 3.31 7.90 -4.94
N PHE A 15 3.74 6.80 -5.57
CA PHE A 15 2.84 5.90 -6.28
C PHE A 15 1.80 5.26 -5.36
N GLN A 16 2.21 4.78 -4.19
CA GLN A 16 1.30 4.13 -3.25
C GLN A 16 0.28 5.14 -2.68
N GLU A 17 0.71 6.36 -2.33
CA GLU A 17 -0.22 7.40 -1.90
C GLU A 17 -1.16 7.85 -3.03
N PHE A 18 -0.63 8.03 -4.25
CA PHE A 18 -1.42 8.35 -5.43
C PHE A 18 -2.51 7.30 -5.69
N LEU A 19 -2.18 6.03 -5.59
CA LEU A 19 -3.13 4.94 -5.78
C LEU A 19 -4.28 4.99 -4.76
N LEU A 20 -3.97 5.24 -3.47
CA LEU A 20 -4.99 5.41 -2.43
C LEU A 20 -5.88 6.63 -2.70
N LYS A 21 -5.29 7.77 -3.11
CA LYS A 21 -6.07 8.96 -3.47
C LYS A 21 -6.96 8.73 -4.69
N THR A 22 -6.46 7.95 -5.67
CA THR A 22 -7.26 7.60 -6.85
C THR A 22 -8.46 6.75 -6.48
N ILE A 23 -8.29 5.73 -5.65
CA ILE A 23 -9.42 4.91 -5.15
C ILE A 23 -10.46 5.81 -4.48
N ARG A 24 -10.00 6.69 -3.59
CA ARG A 24 -10.88 7.58 -2.85
C ARG A 24 -11.59 8.59 -3.75
N ASN A 25 -10.85 9.27 -4.63
CA ASN A 25 -11.41 10.28 -5.52
C ASN A 25 -12.34 9.71 -6.60
N THR A 26 -12.27 8.39 -6.86
CA THR A 26 -13.11 7.69 -7.83
C THR A 26 -14.39 7.13 -7.20
N LEU A 27 -14.38 6.84 -5.89
CA LEU A 27 -15.47 6.03 -5.30
C LEU A 27 -16.17 6.71 -4.11
N LEU A 28 -15.59 7.80 -3.58
CA LEU A 28 -16.07 8.36 -2.31
C LEU A 28 -17.45 8.97 -2.43
N ASP A 29 -17.73 9.67 -3.50
CA ASP A 29 -18.98 10.40 -3.71
C ASP A 29 -20.18 9.45 -3.89
N GLU A 30 -19.99 8.30 -4.57
CA GLU A 30 -21.06 7.30 -4.69
C GLU A 30 -21.19 6.42 -3.43
N PHE A 31 -20.07 6.09 -2.78
CA PHE A 31 -20.09 5.17 -1.64
C PHE A 31 -20.33 5.88 -0.31
N GLY A 32 -19.89 7.11 -0.19
CA GLY A 32 -19.74 7.79 1.10
C GLY A 32 -18.67 7.14 2.00
N GLU A 33 -18.30 7.83 3.07
CA GLU A 33 -17.21 7.40 3.97
C GLU A 33 -17.42 6.02 4.59
N GLN A 34 -18.65 5.66 4.95
CA GLN A 34 -18.93 4.40 5.65
C GLN A 34 -18.77 3.19 4.76
N ILE A 35 -19.30 3.25 3.52
CA ILE A 35 -19.20 2.15 2.57
C ILE A 35 -17.78 2.05 2.04
N LEU A 36 -17.12 3.17 1.77
CA LEU A 36 -15.73 3.17 1.34
C LEU A 36 -14.80 2.55 2.39
N ALA A 37 -15.00 2.89 3.67
CA ALA A 37 -14.22 2.28 4.76
C ALA A 37 -14.42 0.76 4.85
N LEU A 38 -15.64 0.26 4.58
CA LEU A 38 -15.92 -1.17 4.51
C LEU A 38 -15.26 -1.80 3.27
N TYR A 39 -15.35 -1.12 2.12
CA TYR A 39 -14.73 -1.56 0.88
C TYR A 39 -13.21 -1.67 0.99
N ASP A 40 -12.56 -0.77 1.71
CA ASP A 40 -11.13 -0.79 1.99
C ASP A 40 -10.67 -2.02 2.80
N THR A 41 -11.59 -2.76 3.41
CA THR A 41 -11.27 -4.04 4.07
C THR A 41 -11.15 -5.21 3.10
N LEU A 42 -11.56 -5.07 1.86
CA LEU A 42 -11.61 -6.14 0.85
C LEU A 42 -10.24 -6.45 0.20
N ALA A 43 -9.16 -6.30 0.94
CA ALA A 43 -7.79 -6.59 0.52
C ALA A 43 -7.40 -5.88 -0.80
N SER A 44 -7.13 -6.63 -1.87
CA SER A 44 -6.71 -6.07 -3.16
C SER A 44 -7.86 -5.71 -4.11
N VAL A 45 -9.12 -5.94 -3.73
CA VAL A 45 -10.28 -5.68 -4.61
C VAL A 45 -10.37 -4.21 -5.02
N PRO A 46 -10.24 -3.21 -4.12
CA PRO A 46 -10.25 -1.80 -4.51
C PRO A 46 -9.15 -1.45 -5.51
N LEU A 47 -7.96 -2.02 -5.34
CA LEU A 47 -6.82 -1.81 -6.24
C LEU A 47 -7.11 -2.35 -7.65
N ILE A 48 -7.66 -3.56 -7.74
CA ILE A 48 -7.98 -4.22 -9.01
C ILE A 48 -9.10 -3.47 -9.74
N VAL A 49 -10.18 -3.12 -9.03
CA VAL A 49 -11.32 -2.41 -9.60
C VAL A 49 -10.89 -1.04 -10.12
N THR A 50 -10.18 -0.25 -9.31
CA THR A 50 -9.72 1.08 -9.73
C THR A 50 -8.75 1.00 -10.90
N SER A 51 -7.80 0.06 -10.89
CA SER A 51 -6.87 -0.12 -12.03
C SER A 51 -7.60 -0.53 -13.31
N THR A 52 -8.67 -1.31 -13.21
CA THR A 52 -9.51 -1.69 -14.36
C THR A 52 -10.34 -0.51 -14.87
N LEU A 53 -10.86 0.32 -13.97
CA LEU A 53 -11.57 1.55 -14.36
C LEU A 53 -10.64 2.52 -15.09
N LEU A 54 -9.42 2.73 -14.61
CA LEU A 54 -8.45 3.62 -15.24
C LEU A 54 -8.02 3.20 -16.65
N GLN A 55 -8.26 1.96 -17.04
CA GLN A 55 -8.02 1.50 -18.42
C GLN A 55 -9.14 1.91 -19.40
N LYS A 56 -10.28 2.37 -18.90
CA LYS A 56 -11.39 2.85 -19.73
C LYS A 56 -11.15 4.31 -20.13
N ASP A 57 -11.52 4.67 -21.35
CA ASP A 57 -11.46 6.05 -21.82
C ASP A 57 -12.47 6.94 -21.11
N SER A 58 -13.63 6.38 -20.76
CA SER A 58 -14.68 7.06 -20.01
C SER A 58 -15.44 6.08 -19.11
N SER A 59 -15.93 6.60 -17.99
CA SER A 59 -16.79 5.89 -17.06
C SER A 59 -17.55 6.93 -16.22
N ASP A 60 -18.77 6.65 -15.86
CA ASP A 60 -19.53 7.52 -14.96
C ASP A 60 -18.96 7.55 -13.53
N TRP A 61 -18.12 6.57 -13.18
CA TRP A 61 -17.35 6.54 -11.92
C TRP A 61 -16.25 7.60 -11.83
N PHE A 62 -15.95 8.34 -12.89
CA PHE A 62 -15.01 9.45 -12.85
C PHE A 62 -15.68 10.79 -12.56
N ASP A 63 -17.00 10.83 -12.69
CA ASP A 63 -17.82 12.00 -12.44
C ASP A 63 -18.09 12.13 -10.94
N ASN A 64 -17.74 13.25 -10.35
CA ASN A 64 -18.09 13.50 -8.96
C ASN A 64 -19.52 14.01 -8.88
N ILE A 65 -20.44 13.17 -8.43
CA ILE A 65 -21.88 13.49 -8.36
C ILE A 65 -22.21 14.67 -7.43
N GLU A 66 -21.27 15.14 -6.62
CA GLU A 66 -21.45 16.29 -5.74
C GLU A 66 -21.08 17.62 -6.42
N THR A 67 -20.51 17.60 -7.64
CA THR A 67 -20.11 18.81 -8.41
C THR A 67 -20.99 19.00 -9.64
N PRO A 68 -21.19 20.25 -10.11
CA PRO A 68 -21.97 20.49 -11.32
C PRO A 68 -21.20 20.24 -12.63
N GLU A 69 -19.87 20.21 -12.57
CA GLU A 69 -18.98 19.92 -13.69
C GLU A 69 -18.83 18.40 -13.82
N LYS A 70 -18.82 17.92 -15.06
CA LYS A 70 -18.56 16.50 -15.34
C LYS A 70 -17.07 16.26 -15.42
N GLU A 71 -16.53 15.52 -14.46
CA GLU A 71 -15.14 15.16 -14.44
C GLU A 71 -14.82 13.98 -15.37
N THR A 72 -13.56 13.95 -15.80
CA THR A 72 -13.00 12.91 -16.64
C THR A 72 -12.00 12.05 -15.86
N ARG A 73 -11.59 10.90 -16.43
CA ARG A 73 -10.48 10.11 -15.91
C ARG A 73 -9.24 10.96 -15.64
N ASP A 74 -8.90 11.86 -16.56
CA ASP A 74 -7.70 12.67 -16.46
C ASP A 74 -7.81 13.70 -15.32
N ASP A 75 -9.01 14.21 -15.04
CA ASP A 75 -9.26 15.10 -13.91
C ASP A 75 -9.10 14.38 -12.59
N ILE A 76 -9.62 13.15 -12.47
CA ILE A 76 -9.40 12.29 -11.29
C ILE A 76 -7.92 11.98 -11.10
N ILE A 77 -7.18 11.66 -12.16
CA ILE A 77 -5.74 11.38 -12.09
C ILE A 77 -4.97 12.62 -11.60
N ARG A 78 -5.25 13.81 -12.17
CA ARG A 78 -4.59 15.07 -11.75
C ARG A 78 -4.91 15.42 -10.31
N LYS A 79 -6.18 15.36 -9.93
CA LYS A 79 -6.61 15.60 -8.56
C LYS A 79 -5.92 14.63 -7.58
N SER A 80 -5.91 13.35 -7.90
CA SER A 80 -5.32 12.32 -7.04
C SER A 80 -3.81 12.50 -6.86
N LEU A 81 -3.10 12.95 -7.90
CA LEU A 81 -1.67 13.23 -7.80
C LEU A 81 -1.41 14.44 -6.89
N LEU A 82 -2.18 15.51 -7.03
CA LEU A 82 -2.06 16.70 -6.18
C LEU A 82 -2.39 16.35 -4.71
N ASP A 83 -3.46 15.59 -4.48
CA ASP A 83 -3.86 15.15 -3.15
C ASP A 83 -2.79 14.24 -2.51
N ALA A 84 -2.13 13.40 -3.31
CA ALA A 84 -1.02 12.56 -2.86
C ALA A 84 0.19 13.39 -2.44
N ILE A 85 0.58 14.38 -3.24
CA ILE A 85 1.69 15.29 -2.92
C ILE A 85 1.39 16.05 -1.63
N ASN A 86 0.22 16.66 -1.51
CA ASN A 86 -0.19 17.41 -0.32
C ASN A 86 -0.21 16.51 0.94
N SER A 87 -0.72 15.31 0.80
CA SER A 87 -0.75 14.32 1.89
C SER A 87 0.66 13.93 2.34
N LEU A 88 1.57 13.67 1.40
CA LEU A 88 2.95 13.31 1.71
C LEU A 88 3.73 14.48 2.32
N GLN A 89 3.51 15.71 1.85
CA GLN A 89 4.07 16.90 2.49
C GLN A 89 3.63 17.01 3.95
N GLY A 90 2.37 16.75 4.24
CA GLY A 90 1.85 16.72 5.61
C GLY A 90 2.42 15.60 6.47
N LYS A 91 2.67 14.41 5.90
CA LYS A 91 3.17 13.22 6.62
C LYS A 91 4.70 13.23 6.80
N LEU A 92 5.44 13.68 5.80
CA LEU A 92 6.90 13.49 5.70
C LEU A 92 7.70 14.79 5.60
N GLY A 93 7.02 15.94 5.44
CA GLY A 93 7.64 17.25 5.25
C GLY A 93 7.85 17.61 3.78
N GLY A 94 8.35 18.83 3.54
CA GLY A 94 8.47 19.41 2.19
C GLY A 94 9.66 18.92 1.37
N ASP A 95 10.65 18.26 1.98
CA ASP A 95 11.78 17.70 1.22
C ASP A 95 11.39 16.35 0.62
N VAL A 96 11.21 16.32 -0.70
CA VAL A 96 10.84 15.12 -1.47
C VAL A 96 11.86 13.98 -1.29
N LYS A 97 13.14 14.29 -1.03
CA LYS A 97 14.17 13.27 -0.81
C LYS A 97 13.92 12.44 0.46
N GLU A 98 13.19 13.01 1.39
CA GLU A 98 12.80 12.37 2.63
C GLU A 98 11.55 11.47 2.48
N TRP A 99 10.91 11.42 1.33
CA TRP A 99 9.72 10.60 1.10
C TRP A 99 10.04 9.14 0.82
N GLN A 100 10.98 8.57 1.55
CA GLN A 100 11.40 7.19 1.40
C GLN A 100 10.29 6.23 1.84
N TRP A 101 10.09 5.16 1.07
CA TRP A 101 9.02 4.19 1.32
C TRP A 101 9.06 3.60 2.73
N GLY A 102 10.22 3.21 3.22
CA GLY A 102 10.40 2.65 4.55
C GLY A 102 10.11 3.60 5.72
N ARG A 103 9.91 4.89 5.48
CA ARG A 103 9.43 5.79 6.54
C ARG A 103 7.96 5.55 6.88
N LEU A 104 7.17 5.12 5.89
CA LEU A 104 5.76 4.78 6.04
C LEU A 104 5.54 3.27 6.13
N HIS A 105 6.25 2.51 5.28
CA HIS A 105 6.08 1.06 5.19
C HIS A 105 6.99 0.33 6.18
N LYS A 106 6.38 -0.13 7.27
CA LYS A 106 7.10 -0.77 8.38
C LYS A 106 6.38 -2.04 8.80
N VAL A 107 7.16 -3.04 9.20
CA VAL A 107 6.67 -4.29 9.80
C VAL A 107 6.96 -4.30 11.29
N GLU A 108 5.98 -4.68 12.08
CA GLU A 108 6.13 -4.97 13.51
C GLU A 108 5.65 -6.37 13.80
N PHE A 109 6.48 -7.17 14.44
CA PHE A 109 6.09 -8.51 14.92
C PHE A 109 5.49 -8.36 16.30
N THR A 110 4.18 -8.57 16.38
CA THR A 110 3.42 -8.36 17.61
C THR A 110 3.32 -9.66 18.40
N HIS A 111 3.61 -9.59 19.69
CA HIS A 111 3.36 -10.66 20.65
C HIS A 111 1.99 -10.47 21.32
N VAL A 112 1.36 -11.53 21.79
CA VAL A 112 0.05 -11.46 22.46
C VAL A 112 0.09 -10.48 23.65
N PHE A 113 1.14 -10.50 24.45
CA PHE A 113 1.30 -9.56 25.55
C PHE A 113 1.67 -8.14 25.08
N GLY A 114 2.19 -7.98 23.89
CA GLY A 114 2.53 -6.69 23.30
C GLY A 114 1.32 -5.91 22.80
N SER A 115 0.13 -6.49 22.82
CA SER A 115 -1.13 -5.75 22.58
C SER A 115 -1.42 -4.74 23.72
N HIS A 116 -0.89 -4.99 24.92
CA HIS A 116 -1.00 -4.06 26.04
C HIS A 116 0.06 -2.95 25.91
N SER A 117 -0.35 -1.69 25.97
CA SER A 117 0.51 -0.52 25.66
C SER A 117 1.81 -0.47 26.47
N LEU A 118 1.78 -0.84 27.74
CA LEU A 118 2.97 -0.86 28.62
C LEU A 118 3.95 -1.98 28.26
N LEU A 119 3.48 -3.09 27.71
CA LEU A 119 4.28 -4.26 27.40
C LEU A 119 4.75 -4.31 25.95
N ARG A 120 4.18 -3.44 25.10
CA ARG A 120 4.51 -3.38 23.66
C ARG A 120 6.01 -3.27 23.41
N LYS A 121 6.69 -2.39 24.12
CA LYS A 121 8.14 -2.14 23.95
C LYS A 121 9.02 -3.32 24.38
N ILE A 122 8.48 -4.23 25.20
CA ILE A 122 9.22 -5.38 25.74
C ILE A 122 9.00 -6.60 24.83
N PHE A 123 7.76 -6.81 24.37
CA PHE A 123 7.36 -8.03 23.70
C PHE A 123 7.25 -7.92 22.17
N ASN A 124 7.03 -6.72 21.62
CA ASN A 124 7.00 -6.55 20.18
C ASN A 124 8.40 -6.30 19.62
N ILE A 125 8.65 -6.80 18.41
CA ILE A 125 9.91 -6.62 17.69
C ILE A 125 9.66 -5.71 16.48
N GLY A 126 10.41 -4.63 16.37
CA GLY A 126 10.26 -3.59 15.36
C GLY A 126 9.74 -2.28 15.97
N PRO A 127 9.09 -1.39 15.17
CA PRO A 127 8.86 -1.53 13.73
C PRO A 127 10.13 -1.35 12.89
N PHE A 128 10.29 -2.19 11.86
CA PHE A 128 11.41 -2.12 10.91
C PHE A 128 10.94 -1.58 9.56
N PRO A 129 11.70 -0.64 8.92
CA PRO A 129 11.46 -0.25 7.54
C PRO A 129 11.64 -1.42 6.59
N VAL A 130 10.65 -1.65 5.72
CA VAL A 130 10.69 -2.72 4.73
C VAL A 130 10.31 -2.21 3.35
N GLY A 131 10.73 -2.91 2.31
CA GLY A 131 10.30 -2.71 0.93
C GLY A 131 9.14 -3.64 0.56
N GLY A 132 8.76 -3.57 -0.71
CA GLY A 132 7.68 -4.37 -1.26
C GLY A 132 6.30 -3.71 -1.17
N SER A 133 5.31 -4.35 -1.74
CA SER A 133 3.91 -3.96 -1.72
C SER A 133 3.04 -5.12 -2.21
N HIS A 134 1.76 -4.88 -2.51
CA HIS A 134 0.79 -5.85 -3.03
C HIS A 134 1.23 -6.53 -4.33
N SER A 135 2.02 -5.84 -5.18
CA SER A 135 2.32 -6.26 -6.55
C SER A 135 3.79 -6.57 -6.78
N THR A 136 4.56 -6.82 -5.72
CA THR A 136 5.99 -7.14 -5.84
C THR A 136 6.30 -8.57 -5.44
N VAL A 137 7.40 -9.12 -5.99
CA VAL A 137 7.93 -10.43 -5.60
C VAL A 137 8.29 -10.46 -4.11
N ASN A 138 8.88 -9.36 -3.61
CA ASN A 138 9.03 -9.15 -2.17
C ASN A 138 7.69 -8.67 -1.61
N LYS A 139 6.79 -9.61 -1.35
CA LYS A 139 5.44 -9.31 -0.88
C LYS A 139 5.48 -8.60 0.46
N GLY A 140 4.86 -7.43 0.50
CA GLY A 140 4.74 -6.60 1.69
C GLY A 140 3.41 -5.86 1.64
N ASP A 141 2.29 -6.55 1.91
CA ASP A 141 0.98 -5.94 1.77
C ASP A 141 0.61 -5.14 3.01
N TYR A 142 -0.14 -4.11 2.77
CA TYR A 142 -0.83 -3.34 3.81
C TYR A 142 -2.35 -3.37 3.53
N ARG A 143 -3.14 -3.08 4.53
CA ARG A 143 -4.59 -2.89 4.38
C ARG A 143 -4.87 -1.44 4.02
N LEU A 144 -5.79 -1.20 3.09
CA LEU A 144 -6.16 0.17 2.71
C LEU A 144 -6.75 0.95 3.88
N ALA A 145 -7.49 0.28 4.76
CA ALA A 145 -8.01 0.84 6.01
C ALA A 145 -6.90 1.24 7.03
N ALA A 146 -5.68 0.68 6.90
CA ALA A 146 -4.51 1.05 7.69
C ALA A 146 -3.30 1.18 6.76
N PRO A 147 -3.28 2.22 5.91
CA PRO A 147 -2.36 2.30 4.79
C PRO A 147 -0.91 2.35 5.25
N PHE A 148 -0.10 1.65 4.46
CA PHE A 148 1.36 1.56 4.52
C PHE A 148 1.93 0.69 5.66
N VAL A 149 1.18 0.34 6.69
CA VAL A 149 1.66 -0.60 7.70
C VAL A 149 1.69 -2.00 7.11
N ASN A 150 2.86 -2.62 7.02
CA ASN A 150 3.00 -3.99 6.52
C ASN A 150 2.32 -4.97 7.48
N THR A 151 1.23 -5.58 7.03
CA THR A 151 0.44 -6.52 7.82
C THR A 151 0.44 -7.94 7.26
N VAL A 152 0.90 -8.11 6.01
CA VAL A 152 0.93 -9.40 5.32
C VAL A 152 2.24 -9.53 4.56
N GLY A 153 3.00 -10.55 4.88
CA GLY A 153 4.23 -10.94 4.20
C GLY A 153 4.12 -12.33 3.55
N PRO A 154 5.19 -12.82 2.92
CA PRO A 154 5.23 -14.17 2.39
C PRO A 154 5.19 -15.19 3.55
N SER A 155 4.43 -16.28 3.36
CA SER A 155 4.36 -17.36 4.34
C SER A 155 5.59 -18.27 4.29
N THR A 156 6.19 -18.40 3.11
CA THR A 156 7.40 -19.19 2.86
C THR A 156 8.24 -18.53 1.78
N ARG A 157 9.56 -18.71 1.85
CA ARG A 157 10.48 -18.40 0.76
C ARG A 157 11.18 -19.68 0.36
N GLN A 158 11.10 -20.01 -0.92
CA GLN A 158 11.67 -21.23 -1.47
C GLN A 158 12.50 -20.89 -2.70
N ILE A 159 13.65 -21.56 -2.82
CA ILE A 159 14.53 -21.48 -3.99
C ILE A 159 14.72 -22.90 -4.48
N PHE A 160 14.23 -23.17 -5.69
CA PHE A 160 14.40 -24.45 -6.35
C PHE A 160 15.56 -24.36 -7.36
N ASP A 161 16.58 -25.18 -7.16
CA ASP A 161 17.64 -25.36 -8.16
C ASP A 161 17.17 -26.40 -9.17
N LEU A 162 16.86 -25.98 -10.39
CA LEU A 162 16.37 -26.87 -11.45
C LEU A 162 17.47 -27.77 -12.01
N SER A 163 18.72 -27.49 -11.72
CA SER A 163 19.85 -28.36 -12.11
C SER A 163 20.15 -29.43 -11.07
N ASP A 164 19.81 -29.18 -9.80
CA ASP A 164 19.94 -30.13 -8.69
C ASP A 164 18.83 -29.90 -7.66
N VAL A 165 17.78 -30.66 -7.76
CA VAL A 165 16.60 -30.56 -6.85
C VAL A 165 16.93 -30.80 -5.37
N ASN A 166 18.05 -31.47 -5.08
CA ASN A 166 18.51 -31.69 -3.70
C ASN A 166 19.10 -30.41 -3.08
N ASN A 167 19.44 -29.40 -3.88
CA ASN A 167 19.91 -28.11 -3.43
C ASN A 167 18.77 -27.10 -3.22
N THR A 168 17.56 -27.55 -3.05
CA THR A 168 16.41 -26.71 -2.72
C THR A 168 16.53 -26.16 -1.31
N LYS A 169 16.28 -24.86 -1.18
CA LYS A 169 16.29 -24.14 0.11
C LYS A 169 14.91 -23.55 0.40
N ALA A 170 14.47 -23.67 1.63
CA ALA A 170 13.23 -23.10 2.10
C ALA A 170 13.41 -22.47 3.47
N VAL A 171 12.71 -21.37 3.72
CA VAL A 171 12.66 -20.70 5.02
C VAL A 171 11.28 -20.11 5.25
N THR A 172 10.79 -20.20 6.47
CA THR A 172 9.57 -19.49 6.89
C THR A 172 9.95 -18.12 7.43
N PRO A 173 9.30 -17.04 7.01
CA PRO A 173 9.46 -15.74 7.66
C PRO A 173 8.86 -15.77 9.08
N PRO A 174 9.47 -15.13 10.05
CA PRO A 174 10.68 -14.29 10.06
C PRO A 174 12.00 -15.06 10.14
N GLY A 175 11.98 -16.34 10.01
CA GLY A 175 13.14 -17.22 10.09
C GLY A 175 12.80 -18.48 10.88
N GLN A 176 13.78 -19.37 10.99
CA GLN A 176 13.72 -20.53 11.87
C GLN A 176 14.64 -20.24 13.06
N SER A 177 14.10 -20.18 14.25
CA SER A 177 14.84 -20.09 15.50
C SER A 177 15.14 -21.51 16.01
#